data_889fd64e98ce400300f66672d09569ff
#
_entry.id   889fd64e98ce400300f66672d09569ff
#
_cell.length_a   1.000
_cell.length_b   1.000
_cell.length_c   1.000
_cell.angle_alpha   90.00
_cell.angle_beta   90.00
_cell.angle_gamma   90.00
#
_symmetry.space_group_name_H-M   'P 1'
#
loop_
_entity.id
_entity.type
_entity.pdbx_description
1 polymer ?
#
loop_
_entity_poly.entity_id
_entity_poly.type
_entity_poly.pdbx_seq_one_letter_code
_entity_poly.pdbx_strand_id
1 'polypeptide(L)'
;MTDEAAETREAVLLARGVCRLFDAMGHACLTEVTVKNGRRADVLTLDAAGRFTVVEIKTSLADFRADAKWGEYLEFCDHYYFAVPPHFPQAVLPETHGLIVADAWDATILRPSAETGMNGARRKAQTLRFAQLAARRLRLLLDPPL
;
A
#
# COMPACT_ATOMS: atom_id res chain seq x y z
N MET A 1 11.03 -24.02 3.66
CA MET A 1 10.75 -22.64 3.20
C MET A 1 11.79 -21.72 3.82
N THR A 2 12.38 -20.83 3.05
CA THR A 2 13.31 -19.82 3.59
C THR A 2 12.53 -18.76 4.36
N ASP A 3 13.19 -18.03 5.24
CA ASP A 3 12.57 -16.91 5.96
C ASP A 3 12.07 -15.83 5.00
N GLU A 4 12.84 -15.55 3.95
CA GLU A 4 12.46 -14.58 2.91
C GLU A 4 11.16 -15.01 2.17
N ALA A 5 11.03 -16.28 1.82
CA ALA A 5 9.83 -16.80 1.18
C ALA A 5 8.61 -16.73 2.12
N ALA A 6 8.82 -17.00 3.41
CA ALA A 6 7.77 -16.88 4.42
C ALA A 6 7.32 -15.42 4.61
N GLU A 7 8.26 -14.48 4.67
CA GLU A 7 7.97 -13.05 4.77
C GLU A 7 7.23 -12.53 3.53
N THR A 8 7.64 -12.96 2.34
CA THR A 8 6.96 -12.59 1.08
C THR A 8 5.52 -13.10 1.07
N ARG A 9 5.29 -14.32 1.52
CA ARG A 9 3.94 -14.88 1.63
C ARG A 9 3.10 -14.10 2.63
N GLU A 10 3.65 -13.78 3.79
CA GLU A 10 2.96 -12.99 4.81
C GLU A 10 2.60 -11.60 4.27
N ALA A 11 3.53 -10.95 3.57
CA ALA A 11 3.27 -9.63 2.97
C ALA A 11 2.09 -9.66 1.99
N VAL A 12 1.99 -10.69 1.15
CA VAL A 12 0.86 -10.87 0.23
C VAL A 12 -0.45 -11.04 0.99
N LEU A 13 -0.44 -11.81 2.07
CA LEU A 13 -1.63 -12.00 2.91
C LEU A 13 -2.04 -10.71 3.61
N LEU A 14 -1.09 -9.94 4.14
CA LEU A 14 -1.39 -8.64 4.76
C LEU A 14 -1.96 -7.65 3.74
N ALA A 15 -1.42 -7.63 2.53
CA ALA A 15 -1.95 -6.79 1.44
C ALA A 15 -3.42 -7.10 1.15
N ARG A 16 -3.80 -8.37 1.21
CA ARG A 16 -5.18 -8.80 1.04
C ARG A 16 -6.09 -8.23 2.14
N GLY A 17 -5.67 -8.32 3.40
CA GLY A 17 -6.41 -7.75 4.54
C GLY A 17 -6.55 -6.24 4.42
N VAL A 18 -5.47 -5.55 4.05
CA VAL A 18 -5.47 -4.10 3.81
C VAL A 18 -6.44 -3.72 2.70
N CYS A 19 -6.43 -4.42 1.56
CA CYS A 19 -7.36 -4.15 0.46
C CYS A 19 -8.82 -4.34 0.90
N ARG A 20 -9.13 -5.35 1.70
CA ARG A 20 -10.48 -5.55 2.23
C ARG A 20 -10.93 -4.37 3.10
N LEU A 21 -10.04 -3.83 3.93
CA LEU A 21 -10.34 -2.65 4.73
C LEU A 21 -10.69 -1.45 3.83
N PHE A 22 -9.84 -1.15 2.87
CA PHE A 22 -10.05 0.02 2.01
C PHE A 22 -11.22 -0.18 1.03
N ASP A 23 -11.46 -1.40 0.55
CA ASP A 23 -12.67 -1.72 -0.22
C ASP A 23 -13.94 -1.38 0.57
N ALA A 24 -13.98 -1.76 1.84
CA ALA A 24 -15.11 -1.46 2.73
C ALA A 24 -15.29 0.04 2.97
N MET A 25 -14.21 0.82 2.88
CA MET A 25 -14.24 2.28 2.98
C MET A 25 -14.61 2.97 1.65
N GLY A 26 -14.81 2.22 0.58
CA GLY A 26 -15.16 2.76 -0.73
C GLY A 26 -13.97 3.18 -1.58
N HIS A 27 -12.74 2.78 -1.23
CA HIS A 27 -11.56 3.03 -2.04
C HIS A 27 -11.41 1.96 -3.12
N ALA A 28 -10.83 2.34 -4.27
CA ALA A 28 -10.32 1.41 -5.26
C ALA A 28 -8.88 1.06 -4.92
N CYS A 29 -8.54 -0.23 -4.88
CA CYS A 29 -7.23 -0.69 -4.44
C CYS A 29 -6.48 -1.43 -5.54
N LEU A 30 -5.19 -1.14 -5.67
CA LEU A 30 -4.25 -1.93 -6.47
C LEU A 30 -3.05 -2.30 -5.61
N THR A 31 -2.52 -3.48 -5.82
CA THR A 31 -1.30 -3.94 -5.17
C THR A 31 -0.10 -3.83 -6.11
N GLU A 32 1.10 -3.67 -5.53
CA GLU A 32 2.36 -3.65 -6.29
C GLU A 32 2.33 -2.66 -7.45
N VAL A 33 2.14 -1.38 -7.13
CA VAL A 33 2.03 -0.30 -8.11
C VAL A 33 3.33 0.50 -8.16
N THR A 34 3.96 0.54 -9.34
CA THR A 34 5.13 1.38 -9.56
C THR A 34 4.71 2.83 -9.73
N VAL A 35 5.26 3.71 -8.91
CA VAL A 35 5.09 5.16 -9.02
C VAL A 35 6.20 5.79 -9.86
N LYS A 36 6.08 7.06 -10.21
CA LYS A 36 6.93 7.72 -11.20
C LYS A 36 8.43 7.65 -10.89
N ASN A 37 8.81 7.64 -9.60
CA ASN A 37 10.22 7.53 -9.20
C ASN A 37 10.81 6.11 -9.32
N GLY A 38 10.03 5.15 -9.82
CA GLY A 38 10.45 3.75 -9.98
C GLY A 38 10.22 2.88 -8.75
N ARG A 39 9.79 3.45 -7.62
CA ARG A 39 9.44 2.70 -6.42
C ARG A 39 8.11 1.98 -6.61
N ARG A 40 7.99 0.80 -6.03
CA ARG A 40 6.77 -0.01 -6.10
C ARG A 40 6.06 -0.02 -4.75
N ALA A 41 4.91 0.64 -4.69
CA ALA A 41 4.08 0.65 -3.49
C ALA A 41 3.40 -0.72 -3.30
N ASP A 42 3.37 -1.21 -2.08
CA ASP A 42 2.73 -2.49 -1.78
C ASP A 42 1.22 -2.43 -2.04
N VAL A 43 0.57 -1.38 -1.56
CA VAL A 43 -0.84 -1.08 -1.84
C VAL A 43 -0.97 0.41 -2.15
N LEU A 44 -1.68 0.71 -3.22
CA LEU A 44 -2.08 2.06 -3.59
C LEU A 44 -3.59 2.12 -3.71
N THR A 45 -4.22 3.03 -2.97
CA THR A 45 -5.68 3.19 -3.02
C THR A 45 -6.06 4.57 -3.56
N LEU A 46 -7.22 4.61 -4.20
CA LEU A 46 -7.81 5.84 -4.74
C LEU A 46 -9.23 5.96 -4.21
N ASP A 47 -9.54 7.07 -3.53
CA ASP A 47 -10.89 7.30 -3.03
C ASP A 47 -11.75 8.08 -4.04
N ALA A 48 -13.03 8.26 -3.70
CA ALA A 48 -13.99 8.94 -4.58
C ALA A 48 -13.68 10.43 -4.79
N ALA A 49 -12.88 11.04 -3.91
CA ALA A 49 -12.46 12.43 -4.02
C ALA A 49 -11.15 12.60 -4.80
N GLY A 50 -10.56 11.50 -5.27
CA GLY A 50 -9.29 11.53 -6.01
C GLY A 50 -8.05 11.56 -5.13
N ARG A 51 -8.18 11.24 -3.82
CA ARG A 51 -7.04 11.15 -2.90
C ARG A 51 -6.41 9.77 -2.97
N PHE A 52 -5.08 9.75 -2.90
CA PHE A 52 -4.30 8.53 -2.91
C PHE A 52 -3.81 8.18 -1.50
N THR A 53 -3.86 6.91 -1.17
CA THR A 53 -3.24 6.35 0.02
C THR A 53 -2.20 5.32 -0.40
N VAL A 54 -0.99 5.45 0.12
CA VAL A 54 0.04 4.41 0.03
C VAL A 54 0.07 3.63 1.35
N VAL A 55 0.07 2.32 1.26
CA VAL A 55 0.28 1.44 2.40
C VAL A 55 1.52 0.60 2.15
N GLU A 56 2.52 0.74 3.00
CA GLU A 56 3.73 -0.07 2.99
C GLU A 56 3.63 -1.18 4.03
N ILE A 57 3.84 -2.42 3.59
CA ILE A 57 3.72 -3.59 4.45
C ILE A 57 5.09 -3.93 5.03
N LYS A 58 5.15 -4.11 6.34
CA LYS A 58 6.34 -4.54 7.05
C LYS A 58 6.00 -5.78 7.88
N THR A 59 6.63 -6.89 7.59
CA THR A 59 6.32 -8.18 8.23
C THR A 59 7.20 -8.46 9.44
N SER A 60 8.39 -7.84 9.51
CA SER A 60 9.33 -8.01 10.61
C SER A 60 10.11 -6.72 10.88
N LEU A 61 10.71 -6.65 12.07
CA LEU A 61 11.60 -5.55 12.44
C LEU A 61 12.80 -5.46 11.48
N ALA A 62 13.33 -6.61 11.06
CA ALA A 62 14.42 -6.65 10.10
C ALA A 62 14.01 -6.09 8.74
N ASP A 63 12.80 -6.42 8.27
CA ASP A 63 12.23 -5.88 7.04
C ASP A 63 12.11 -4.34 7.12
N PHE A 64 11.59 -3.81 8.22
CA PHE A 64 11.48 -2.37 8.42
C PHE A 64 12.85 -1.69 8.45
N ARG A 65 13.83 -2.23 9.19
CA ARG A 65 15.18 -1.67 9.31
C ARG A 65 15.97 -1.73 8.01
N ALA A 66 15.70 -2.72 7.16
CA ALA A 66 16.34 -2.85 5.86
C ALA A 66 15.86 -1.81 4.86
N ASP A 67 14.68 -1.23 5.05
CA ASP A 67 14.10 -0.23 4.15
C ASP A 67 14.45 1.18 4.59
N ALA A 68 15.47 1.76 3.97
CA ALA A 68 15.87 3.15 4.19
C ALA A 68 15.12 4.14 3.27
N LYS A 69 14.21 3.65 2.42
CA LYS A 69 13.64 4.43 1.31
C LYS A 69 12.11 4.59 1.35
N TRP A 70 11.47 4.13 2.43
CA TRP A 70 10.02 4.21 2.55
C TRP A 70 9.49 5.65 2.40
N GLY A 71 10.26 6.66 2.82
CA GLY A 71 9.87 8.07 2.69
C GLY A 71 9.77 8.57 1.25
N GLU A 72 10.31 7.84 0.27
CA GLU A 72 10.23 8.22 -1.14
C GLU A 72 8.82 8.11 -1.74
N TYR A 73 7.88 7.45 -1.04
CA TYR A 73 6.47 7.39 -1.45
C TYR A 73 5.65 8.61 -1.06
N LEU A 74 6.13 9.43 -0.14
CA LEU A 74 5.34 10.52 0.47
C LEU A 74 4.85 11.56 -0.53
N GLU A 75 5.59 11.78 -1.62
CA GLU A 75 5.20 12.70 -2.69
C GLU A 75 4.08 12.15 -3.60
N PHE A 76 3.79 10.86 -3.48
CA PHE A 76 2.87 10.14 -4.34
C PHE A 76 1.56 9.75 -3.65
N CYS A 77 1.29 10.34 -2.48
CA CYS A 77 0.07 10.07 -1.75
C CYS A 77 -0.37 11.27 -0.91
N ASP A 78 -1.65 11.27 -0.57
CA ASP A 78 -2.24 12.19 0.41
C ASP A 78 -2.16 11.61 1.81
N HIS A 79 -2.25 10.27 1.92
CA HIS A 79 -2.17 9.52 3.18
C HIS A 79 -1.14 8.41 3.07
N TYR A 80 -0.42 8.17 4.16
CA TYR A 80 0.60 7.13 4.22
C TYR A 80 0.44 6.28 5.48
N TYR A 81 0.44 4.97 5.30
CA TYR A 81 0.32 3.99 6.38
C TYR A 81 1.43 2.96 6.32
N PHE A 82 1.92 2.54 7.48
CA PHE A 82 2.56 1.25 7.63
C PHE A 82 1.50 0.23 8.02
N ALA A 83 1.53 -0.96 7.42
CA ALA A 83 0.68 -2.08 7.80
C ALA A 83 1.56 -3.22 8.27
N VAL A 84 1.26 -3.74 9.44
CA VAL A 84 2.08 -4.73 10.14
C VAL A 84 1.20 -5.84 10.70
N PRO A 85 1.75 -7.06 10.89
CA PRO A 85 1.02 -8.11 11.59
C PRO A 85 0.92 -7.82 13.09
N PRO A 86 0.01 -8.50 13.82
CA PRO A 86 -0.21 -8.23 15.25
C PRO A 86 1.04 -8.38 16.13
N HIS A 87 1.97 -9.27 15.76
CA HIS A 87 3.19 -9.53 16.54
C HIS A 87 4.31 -8.50 16.32
N PHE A 88 4.14 -7.56 15.38
CA PHE A 88 5.17 -6.57 15.05
C PHE A 88 5.35 -5.55 16.19
N PRO A 89 6.61 -5.19 16.53
CA PRO A 89 6.87 -4.20 17.58
C PRO A 89 6.53 -2.77 17.10
N GLN A 90 5.31 -2.35 17.32
CA GLN A 90 4.75 -1.09 16.78
C GLN A 90 5.51 0.16 17.21
N ALA A 91 6.14 0.14 18.39
CA ALA A 91 6.84 1.31 18.94
C ALA A 91 8.02 1.80 18.08
N VAL A 92 8.56 0.96 17.20
CA VAL A 92 9.68 1.34 16.32
C VAL A 92 9.23 2.10 15.07
N LEU A 93 7.91 2.12 14.77
CA LEU A 93 7.38 2.79 13.60
C LEU A 93 7.24 4.29 13.85
N PRO A 94 7.46 5.13 12.81
CA PRO A 94 7.28 6.58 12.94
C PRO A 94 5.85 6.95 13.35
N GLU A 95 5.69 7.69 14.44
CA GLU A 95 4.38 8.12 14.93
C GLU A 95 3.72 9.19 14.04
N THR A 96 4.50 9.78 13.14
CA THR A 96 4.04 10.82 12.21
C THR A 96 3.22 10.28 11.05
N HIS A 97 3.20 8.96 10.86
CA HIS A 97 2.46 8.30 9.79
C HIS A 97 1.39 7.36 10.36
N GLY A 98 0.46 6.97 9.49
CA GLY A 98 -0.62 6.07 9.87
C GLY A 98 -0.12 4.67 10.20
N LEU A 99 -0.89 3.95 11.00
CA LEU A 99 -0.59 2.58 11.40
C LEU A 99 -1.83 1.70 11.23
N ILE A 100 -1.62 0.59 10.53
CA ILE A 100 -2.62 -0.46 10.33
C ILE A 100 -2.05 -1.76 10.89
N VAL A 101 -2.88 -2.50 11.60
CA VAL A 101 -2.61 -3.90 11.94
C VAL A 101 -3.49 -4.78 11.07
N ALA A 102 -2.90 -5.75 10.40
CA ALA A 102 -3.56 -6.57 9.40
C ALA A 102 -3.22 -8.05 9.55
N ASP A 103 -4.12 -8.88 9.05
CA ASP A 103 -3.90 -10.30 8.76
C ASP A 103 -4.42 -10.62 7.35
N ALA A 104 -4.54 -11.89 7.00
CA ALA A 104 -4.99 -12.31 5.67
C ALA A 104 -6.47 -11.96 5.37
N TRP A 105 -7.26 -11.67 6.39
CA TRP A 105 -8.71 -11.55 6.30
C TRP A 105 -9.21 -10.14 6.54
N ASP A 106 -8.51 -9.38 7.39
CA ASP A 106 -8.99 -8.11 7.89
C ASP A 106 -7.84 -7.20 8.26
N ALA A 107 -8.16 -5.93 8.46
CA ALA A 107 -7.21 -4.92 8.89
C ALA A 107 -7.92 -3.85 9.71
N THR A 108 -7.19 -3.25 10.63
CA THR A 108 -7.71 -2.19 11.50
C THR A 108 -6.74 -1.01 11.50
N ILE A 109 -7.25 0.19 11.29
CA ILE A 109 -6.47 1.41 11.45
C ILE A 109 -6.35 1.70 12.95
N LEU A 110 -5.12 1.62 13.47
CA LEU A 110 -4.83 1.98 14.86
C LEU A 110 -4.51 3.46 15.02
N ARG A 111 -3.87 4.05 14.01
CA ARG A 111 -3.55 5.47 13.98
C ARG A 111 -3.83 6.00 12.57
N PRO A 112 -4.77 6.94 12.41
CA PRO A 112 -5.05 7.52 11.09
C PRO A 112 -3.85 8.33 10.59
N SER A 113 -3.64 8.32 9.27
CA SER A 113 -2.64 9.14 8.62
C SER A 113 -3.13 10.58 8.53
N ALA A 114 -2.24 11.54 8.75
CA ALA A 114 -2.50 12.93 8.37
C ALA A 114 -2.60 13.04 6.85
N GLU A 115 -3.40 13.99 6.36
CA GLU A 115 -3.48 14.31 4.93
C GLU A 115 -2.41 15.34 4.59
N THR A 116 -1.52 15.00 3.63
CA THR A 116 -0.43 15.88 3.23
C THR A 116 -0.69 16.63 1.92
N GLY A 117 -1.60 16.11 1.10
CA GLY A 117 -1.87 16.63 -0.23
C GLY A 117 -0.82 16.22 -1.26
N MET A 118 -1.17 16.38 -2.52
CA MET A 118 -0.29 16.11 -3.67
C MET A 118 -0.29 17.30 -4.63
N ASN A 119 0.82 17.48 -5.33
CA ASN A 119 0.86 18.37 -6.48
C ASN A 119 -0.21 17.97 -7.50
N GLY A 120 -0.97 18.93 -8.03
CA GLY A 120 -2.10 18.66 -8.92
C GLY A 120 -1.72 17.96 -10.23
N ALA A 121 -0.58 18.32 -10.83
CA ALA A 121 -0.09 17.68 -12.05
C ALA A 121 0.31 16.22 -11.79
N ARG A 122 0.95 15.96 -10.64
CA ARG A 122 1.31 14.60 -10.20
C ARG A 122 0.06 13.77 -9.94
N ARG A 123 -0.93 14.32 -9.26
CA ARG A 123 -2.22 13.65 -9.01
C ARG A 123 -2.88 13.24 -10.32
N LYS A 124 -2.95 14.14 -11.30
CA LYS A 124 -3.54 13.85 -12.61
C LYS A 124 -2.80 12.70 -13.31
N ALA A 125 -1.48 12.77 -13.36
CA ALA A 125 -0.65 11.74 -14.00
C ALA A 125 -0.81 10.39 -13.30
N GLN A 126 -0.83 10.36 -11.97
CA GLN A 126 -0.99 9.13 -11.21
C GLN A 126 -2.40 8.54 -11.35
N THR A 127 -3.42 9.38 -11.42
CA THR A 127 -4.79 8.93 -11.67
C THR A 127 -4.90 8.23 -13.02
N LEU A 128 -4.29 8.79 -14.07
CA LEU A 128 -4.25 8.16 -15.39
C LEU A 128 -3.50 6.82 -15.36
N ARG A 129 -2.35 6.76 -14.68
CA ARG A 129 -1.60 5.52 -14.50
C ARG A 129 -2.40 4.46 -13.77
N PHE A 130 -3.08 4.86 -12.70
CA PHE A 130 -3.92 3.96 -11.90
C PHE A 130 -5.01 3.34 -12.77
N ALA A 131 -5.74 4.17 -13.53
CA ALA A 131 -6.80 3.71 -14.42
C ALA A 131 -6.29 2.75 -15.51
N GLN A 132 -5.19 3.10 -16.16
CA GLN A 132 -4.59 2.27 -17.19
C GLN A 132 -4.08 0.94 -16.64
N LEU A 133 -3.43 0.96 -15.49
CA LEU A 133 -2.92 -0.25 -14.87
C LEU A 133 -4.06 -1.19 -14.45
N ALA A 134 -5.11 -0.64 -13.83
CA ALA A 134 -6.29 -1.41 -13.44
C ALA A 134 -6.97 -2.05 -14.66
N ALA A 135 -7.15 -1.28 -15.73
CA ALA A 135 -7.76 -1.78 -16.95
C ALA A 135 -6.92 -2.88 -17.62
N ARG A 136 -5.58 -2.71 -17.68
CA ARG A 136 -4.69 -3.73 -18.24
C ARG A 136 -4.71 -5.02 -17.41
N ARG A 137 -4.67 -4.89 -16.07
CA ARG A 137 -4.73 -6.07 -15.18
C ARG A 137 -6.04 -6.82 -15.34
N LEU A 138 -7.16 -6.11 -15.42
CA LEU A 138 -8.46 -6.71 -15.69
C LEU A 138 -8.48 -7.42 -17.03
N ARG A 139 -7.94 -6.79 -18.06
CA ARG A 139 -7.88 -7.38 -19.43
C ARG A 139 -7.09 -8.69 -19.43
N LEU A 140 -5.94 -8.73 -18.71
CA LEU A 140 -5.13 -9.95 -18.59
C LEU A 140 -5.83 -11.07 -17.83
N LEU A 141 -6.66 -10.74 -16.85
CA LEU A 141 -7.48 -11.73 -16.13
C LEU A 141 -8.56 -12.34 -17.02
N LEU A 142 -9.20 -11.51 -17.86
CA LEU A 142 -10.30 -11.93 -18.73
C LEU A 142 -9.82 -12.67 -19.98
N ASP A 143 -8.64 -12.31 -20.47
CA ASP A 143 -8.08 -12.86 -21.70
C ASP A 143 -6.55 -12.97 -21.57
N PRO A 144 -6.06 -13.94 -20.81
CA PRO A 144 -4.62 -14.10 -20.60
C PRO A 144 -3.89 -14.47 -21.88
N PRO A 145 -2.61 -14.10 -22.05
CA PRO A 145 -1.82 -14.48 -23.21
C PRO A 145 -1.65 -16.00 -23.29
N LEU A 146 -1.58 -16.50 -24.52
CA LEU A 146 -1.40 -17.92 -24.80
C LEU A 146 -0.01 -18.44 -24.40
#